data_92d89004c325d705f3eef75fa9d6cd01
#
_entry.id   92d89004c325d705f3eef75fa9d6cd01
#
_cell.length_a   1.000
_cell.length_b   1.000
_cell.length_c   1.000
_cell.angle_alpha   90.00
_cell.angle_beta   90.00
_cell.angle_gamma   90.00
#
_symmetry.space_group_name_H-M   'P 1'
#
loop_
_entity.id
_entity.type
_entity.pdbx_description
1 polymer ?
#
loop_
_entity_poly.entity_id
_entity_poly.type
_entity_poly.pdbx_seq_one_letter_code
_entity_poly.pdbx_strand_id
1 'polypeptide(L)'
;EVCKAVSEAVKKELNMPNLTIKYQAVTSANRIPLIQNGTVDIECGSTTNSKARQREAGFGINYFGVQVTAAVWKDSGINAIKDLHNKNVAVTSGTTAVALLKQFEKDNGIKIRYLMTKDFAEAMQLVAKKRAAAFVIDDVLLAGQISNLPNAQDFKIVDASLSVEPYAPMFAKD
;
A
#
# COMPACT_ATOMS: atom_id res chain seq x y z
N GLU A 1 6.13 -14.74 2.61
CA GLU A 1 7.19 -15.57 1.97
C GLU A 1 8.52 -14.83 1.86
N VAL A 2 8.57 -13.55 1.43
CA VAL A 2 9.82 -12.78 1.29
C VAL A 2 10.59 -12.71 2.62
N CYS A 3 9.96 -12.29 3.72
CA CYS A 3 10.62 -12.27 5.05
C CYS A 3 11.12 -13.64 5.47
N LYS A 4 10.42 -14.73 5.16
CA LYS A 4 10.86 -16.09 5.45
C LYS A 4 12.15 -16.42 4.72
N ALA A 5 12.21 -16.14 3.42
CA ALA A 5 13.41 -16.36 2.60
C ALA A 5 14.60 -15.53 3.10
N VAL A 6 14.37 -14.26 3.43
CA VAL A 6 15.40 -13.38 4.00
C VAL A 6 15.87 -13.91 5.36
N SER A 7 14.96 -14.33 6.24
CA SER A 7 15.30 -14.90 7.55
C SER A 7 16.18 -16.14 7.44
N GLU A 8 15.90 -17.03 6.53
CA GLU A 8 16.72 -18.23 6.31
C GLU A 8 18.10 -17.87 5.75
N ALA A 9 18.19 -16.86 4.87
CA ALA A 9 19.48 -16.36 4.40
C ALA A 9 20.30 -15.75 5.53
N VAL A 10 19.69 -14.97 6.41
CA VAL A 10 20.34 -14.37 7.60
C VAL A 10 20.86 -15.45 8.55
N LYS A 11 20.07 -16.49 8.87
CA LYS A 11 20.51 -17.62 9.69
C LYS A 11 21.77 -18.27 9.13
N LYS A 12 21.80 -18.48 7.80
CA LYS A 12 22.92 -19.08 7.11
C LYS A 12 24.16 -18.19 7.15
N GLU A 13 24.00 -16.92 6.82
CA GLU A 13 25.11 -15.94 6.77
C GLU A 13 25.77 -15.74 8.13
N LEU A 14 24.96 -15.65 9.18
CA LEU A 14 25.45 -15.49 10.55
C LEU A 14 25.86 -16.80 11.20
N ASN A 15 25.73 -17.95 10.52
CA ASN A 15 25.96 -19.29 11.07
C ASN A 15 25.18 -19.54 12.38
N MET A 16 23.92 -19.07 12.41
CA MET A 16 23.00 -19.14 13.55
C MET A 16 21.75 -19.97 13.22
N PRO A 17 21.83 -21.29 13.03
CA PRO A 17 20.72 -22.12 12.60
C PRO A 17 19.52 -22.09 13.55
N ASN A 18 19.77 -21.82 14.84
CA ASN A 18 18.77 -21.78 15.91
C ASN A 18 18.21 -20.37 16.18
N LEU A 19 18.53 -19.38 15.31
CA LEU A 19 17.98 -18.04 15.44
C LEU A 19 16.45 -18.07 15.38
N THR A 20 15.80 -17.60 16.42
CA THR A 20 14.34 -17.53 16.49
C THR A 20 13.83 -16.32 15.74
N ILE A 21 12.90 -16.54 14.80
CA ILE A 21 12.24 -15.48 14.05
C ILE A 21 10.86 -15.24 14.66
N LYS A 22 10.59 -13.99 15.05
CA LYS A 22 9.28 -13.55 15.54
C LYS A 22 8.62 -12.70 14.47
N TYR A 23 7.34 -12.94 14.23
CA TYR A 23 6.53 -12.14 13.28
C TYR A 23 5.62 -11.19 14.03
N GLN A 24 5.65 -9.93 13.63
CA GLN A 24 4.78 -8.89 14.17
C GLN A 24 4.01 -8.22 13.04
N ALA A 25 2.68 -8.11 13.20
CA ALA A 25 1.86 -7.35 12.28
C ALA A 25 2.14 -5.86 12.42
N VAL A 26 2.27 -5.18 11.29
CA VAL A 26 2.46 -3.73 11.20
C VAL A 26 1.41 -3.12 10.28
N THR A 27 1.20 -1.81 10.40
CA THR A 27 0.35 -1.02 9.50
C THR A 27 1.22 -0.16 8.58
N SER A 28 0.64 0.37 7.52
CA SER A 28 1.34 1.33 6.64
C SER A 28 1.83 2.57 7.40
N ALA A 29 1.11 2.97 8.45
CA ALA A 29 1.46 4.16 9.24
C ALA A 29 2.57 3.90 10.28
N ASN A 30 2.68 2.68 10.85
CA ASN A 30 3.61 2.41 11.95
C ASN A 30 4.88 1.65 11.55
N ARG A 31 4.95 1.04 10.37
CA ARG A 31 6.09 0.21 9.93
C ARG A 31 7.42 0.94 9.94
N ILE A 32 7.49 2.18 9.45
CA ILE A 32 8.74 2.96 9.44
C ILE A 32 9.18 3.32 10.87
N PRO A 33 8.34 3.90 11.73
CA PRO A 33 8.69 4.11 13.14
C PRO A 33 9.14 2.83 13.88
N LEU A 34 8.51 1.70 13.65
CA LEU A 34 8.88 0.43 14.29
C LEU A 34 10.25 -0.11 13.83
N ILE A 35 10.61 0.12 12.58
CA ILE A 35 11.96 -0.16 12.06
C ILE A 35 12.97 0.81 12.68
N GLN A 36 12.68 2.11 12.70
CA GLN A 36 13.59 3.14 13.21
C GLN A 36 13.93 2.98 14.69
N ASN A 37 12.96 2.54 15.50
CA ASN A 37 13.16 2.36 16.95
C ASN A 37 13.65 0.94 17.33
N GLY A 38 13.89 0.05 16.35
CA GLY A 38 14.39 -1.29 16.58
C GLY A 38 13.36 -2.29 17.14
N THR A 39 12.07 -1.95 17.17
CA THR A 39 11.00 -2.90 17.55
C THR A 39 10.85 -4.01 16.51
N VAL A 40 11.08 -3.69 15.26
CA VAL A 40 11.09 -4.61 14.11
C VAL A 40 12.42 -4.45 13.40
N ASP A 41 13.10 -5.57 13.14
CA ASP A 41 14.42 -5.57 12.47
C ASP A 41 14.28 -5.44 10.95
N ILE A 42 13.25 -6.09 10.37
CA ILE A 42 12.99 -6.07 8.91
C ILE A 42 11.51 -6.12 8.62
N GLU A 43 11.08 -5.36 7.63
CA GLU A 43 9.71 -5.37 7.09
C GLU A 43 9.75 -5.78 5.62
N CYS A 44 8.93 -6.75 5.22
CA CYS A 44 8.89 -7.32 3.86
C CYS A 44 7.45 -7.36 3.32
N GLY A 45 6.69 -6.33 3.60
CA GLY A 45 5.32 -6.21 3.10
C GLY A 45 5.24 -5.39 1.81
N SER A 46 4.16 -4.63 1.70
CA SER A 46 3.88 -3.77 0.55
C SER A 46 4.53 -2.39 0.67
N THR A 47 5.80 -2.32 1.06
CA THR A 47 6.49 -1.05 1.26
C THR A 47 7.20 -0.60 -0.01
N THR A 48 6.72 0.50 -0.57
CA THR A 48 7.36 1.16 -1.72
C THR A 48 8.71 1.71 -1.34
N ASN A 49 9.74 1.30 -2.07
CA ASN A 49 11.09 1.84 -2.00
C ASN A 49 11.14 3.18 -2.74
N SER A 50 10.88 4.27 -2.04
CA SER A 50 10.90 5.63 -2.60
C SER A 50 12.07 6.45 -2.07
N LYS A 51 12.52 7.44 -2.84
CA LYS A 51 13.57 8.37 -2.41
C LYS A 51 13.27 9.09 -1.10
N ALA A 52 12.00 9.38 -0.84
CA ALA A 52 11.58 9.98 0.43
C ALA A 52 11.82 9.01 1.60
N ARG A 53 11.36 7.76 1.48
CA ARG A 53 11.52 6.73 2.52
C ARG A 53 12.97 6.27 2.71
N GLN A 54 13.80 6.30 1.66
CA GLN A 54 15.24 6.02 1.76
C GLN A 54 15.99 7.02 2.66
N ARG A 55 15.41 8.16 2.98
CA ARG A 55 15.96 9.10 3.97
C ARG A 55 15.71 8.61 5.41
N GLU A 56 14.67 7.80 5.60
CA GLU A 56 14.16 7.37 6.90
C GLU A 56 14.55 5.93 7.25
N ALA A 57 14.74 5.06 6.26
CA ALA A 57 15.07 3.65 6.42
C ALA A 57 15.98 3.14 5.30
N GLY A 58 16.66 2.02 5.54
CA GLY A 58 17.37 1.25 4.54
C GLY A 58 16.43 0.38 3.73
N PHE A 59 16.76 0.12 2.47
CA PHE A 59 15.98 -0.75 1.58
C PHE A 59 16.90 -1.76 0.89
N GLY A 60 16.41 -2.98 0.78
CA GLY A 60 17.05 -4.03 0.01
C GLY A 60 16.71 -3.96 -1.48
N ILE A 61 16.95 -5.07 -2.18
CA ILE A 61 16.65 -5.19 -3.61
C ILE A 61 15.13 -5.15 -3.84
N ASN A 62 14.71 -4.42 -4.85
CA ASN A 62 13.31 -4.40 -5.29
C ASN A 62 12.90 -5.79 -5.78
N TYR A 63 11.82 -6.35 -5.23
CA TYR A 63 11.38 -7.70 -5.57
C TYR A 63 10.04 -7.74 -6.30
N PHE A 64 9.29 -6.64 -6.33
CA PHE A 64 7.98 -6.58 -6.97
C PHE A 64 7.66 -5.16 -7.44
N GLY A 65 6.96 -5.03 -8.57
CA GLY A 65 6.48 -3.76 -9.10
C GLY A 65 4.96 -3.72 -9.11
N VAL A 66 4.38 -2.59 -8.71
CA VAL A 66 2.95 -2.37 -8.61
C VAL A 66 2.55 -1.05 -9.25
N GLN A 67 1.27 -0.87 -9.52
CA GLN A 67 0.69 0.37 -9.98
C GLN A 67 -0.31 0.90 -8.96
N VAL A 68 -0.23 2.18 -8.62
CA VAL A 68 -1.24 2.83 -7.77
C VAL A 68 -2.42 3.26 -8.62
N THR A 69 -3.60 2.74 -8.29
CA THR A 69 -4.84 2.99 -9.02
C THR A 69 -6.05 2.97 -8.08
N ALA A 70 -7.26 2.81 -8.58
CA ALA A 70 -8.49 2.87 -7.83
C ALA A 70 -9.37 1.63 -8.03
N ALA A 71 -9.94 1.12 -6.93
CA ALA A 71 -11.06 0.18 -6.96
C ALA A 71 -12.38 0.95 -6.82
N VAL A 72 -13.35 0.61 -7.65
CA VAL A 72 -14.67 1.25 -7.72
C VAL A 72 -15.76 0.22 -8.01
N TRP A 73 -17.02 0.56 -7.75
CA TRP A 73 -18.14 -0.21 -8.29
C TRP A 73 -18.15 -0.15 -9.82
N LYS A 74 -18.49 -1.24 -10.49
CA LYS A 74 -18.59 -1.28 -11.96
C LYS A 74 -19.59 -0.28 -12.53
N ASP A 75 -20.69 -0.06 -11.82
CA ASP A 75 -21.77 0.86 -12.19
C ASP A 75 -21.54 2.32 -11.76
N SER A 76 -20.37 2.63 -11.18
CA SER A 76 -20.07 3.97 -10.66
C SER A 76 -19.90 5.06 -11.72
N GLY A 77 -19.68 4.68 -12.98
CA GLY A 77 -19.30 5.61 -14.05
C GLY A 77 -17.87 6.12 -13.98
N ILE A 78 -17.07 5.68 -12.99
CA ILE A 78 -15.68 6.07 -12.83
C ILE A 78 -14.80 5.17 -13.70
N ASN A 79 -14.10 5.76 -14.66
CA ASN A 79 -13.21 5.06 -15.60
C ASN A 79 -11.79 5.61 -15.60
N ALA A 80 -11.57 6.76 -14.97
CA ALA A 80 -10.27 7.41 -14.87
C ALA A 80 -10.13 8.10 -13.50
N ILE A 81 -8.91 8.39 -13.09
CA ILE A 81 -8.63 9.07 -11.80
C ILE A 81 -9.27 10.48 -11.76
N LYS A 82 -9.34 11.18 -12.89
CA LYS A 82 -10.02 12.48 -12.98
C LYS A 82 -11.51 12.44 -12.64
N ASP A 83 -12.17 11.28 -12.81
CA ASP A 83 -13.59 11.09 -12.49
C ASP A 83 -13.84 11.09 -10.96
N LEU A 84 -12.78 11.09 -10.15
CA LEU A 84 -12.83 11.23 -8.69
C LEU A 84 -13.09 12.68 -8.23
N HIS A 85 -13.20 13.64 -9.17
CA HIS A 85 -13.50 15.03 -8.86
C HIS A 85 -14.78 15.16 -8.01
N ASN A 86 -14.68 15.87 -6.88
CA ASN A 86 -15.73 16.05 -5.87
C ASN A 86 -16.29 14.74 -5.27
N LYS A 87 -15.56 13.62 -5.36
CA LYS A 87 -15.93 12.35 -4.75
C LYS A 87 -15.26 12.14 -3.39
N ASN A 88 -15.89 11.32 -2.56
CA ASN A 88 -15.25 10.76 -1.36
C ASN A 88 -14.35 9.60 -1.78
N VAL A 89 -13.08 9.66 -1.44
CA VAL A 89 -12.08 8.64 -1.79
C VAL A 89 -11.44 8.11 -0.52
N ALA A 90 -11.54 6.80 -0.31
CA ALA A 90 -10.87 6.13 0.79
C ALA A 90 -9.37 5.97 0.48
N VAL A 91 -8.53 6.29 1.45
CA VAL A 91 -7.09 6.13 1.40
C VAL A 91 -6.57 5.68 2.76
N THR A 92 -5.56 4.83 2.78
CA THR A 92 -4.99 4.35 4.04
C THR A 92 -3.79 5.20 4.45
N SER A 93 -3.78 5.57 5.74
CA SER A 93 -2.70 6.38 6.32
C SER A 93 -1.33 5.71 6.17
N GLY A 94 -0.28 6.50 5.87
CA GLY A 94 1.09 6.00 5.70
C GLY A 94 1.39 5.36 4.33
N THR A 95 0.44 5.41 3.40
CA THR A 95 0.65 4.97 2.01
C THR A 95 1.10 6.13 1.11
N THR A 96 1.59 5.83 -0.09
CA THR A 96 1.97 6.82 -1.10
C THR A 96 0.75 7.46 -1.78
N ALA A 97 -0.41 6.82 -1.70
CA ALA A 97 -1.64 7.21 -2.40
C ALA A 97 -2.06 8.67 -2.13
N VAL A 98 -1.96 9.14 -0.87
CA VAL A 98 -2.37 10.51 -0.52
C VAL A 98 -1.52 11.55 -1.25
N ALA A 99 -0.20 11.37 -1.24
CA ALA A 99 0.72 12.31 -1.90
C ALA A 99 0.52 12.30 -3.41
N LEU A 100 0.33 11.11 -4.00
CA LEU A 100 0.07 10.96 -5.44
C LEU A 100 -1.25 11.61 -5.86
N LEU A 101 -2.32 11.40 -5.09
CA LEU A 101 -3.61 12.04 -5.37
C LEU A 101 -3.56 13.55 -5.24
N LYS A 102 -2.89 14.08 -4.20
CA LYS A 102 -2.71 15.54 -4.03
C LYS A 102 -1.93 16.16 -5.20
N GLN A 103 -0.91 15.47 -5.69
CA GLN A 103 -0.20 15.92 -6.88
C GLN A 103 -1.10 15.88 -8.11
N PHE A 104 -1.88 14.81 -8.28
CA PHE A 104 -2.83 14.66 -9.38
C PHE A 104 -3.92 15.75 -9.36
N GLU A 105 -4.46 16.08 -8.17
CA GLU A 105 -5.41 17.20 -8.00
C GLU A 105 -4.85 18.51 -8.52
N LYS A 106 -3.60 18.81 -8.12
CA LYS A 106 -2.91 20.05 -8.53
C LYS A 106 -2.69 20.11 -10.04
N ASP A 107 -2.23 18.99 -10.63
CA ASP A 107 -1.88 18.94 -12.04
C ASP A 107 -3.10 18.96 -12.96
N ASN A 108 -4.25 18.48 -12.48
CA ASN A 108 -5.48 18.34 -13.27
C ASN A 108 -6.60 19.29 -12.85
N GLY A 109 -6.40 20.15 -11.85
CA GLY A 109 -7.41 21.12 -11.41
C GLY A 109 -8.65 20.50 -10.79
N ILE A 110 -8.55 19.31 -10.22
CA ILE A 110 -9.67 18.61 -9.56
C ILE A 110 -9.59 18.74 -8.04
N LYS A 111 -10.65 18.33 -7.34
CA LYS A 111 -10.74 18.30 -5.88
C LYS A 111 -11.25 16.94 -5.44
N ILE A 112 -10.63 16.35 -4.42
CA ILE A 112 -11.01 15.06 -3.84
C ILE A 112 -11.28 15.24 -2.35
N ARG A 113 -12.29 14.56 -1.82
CA ARG A 113 -12.57 14.48 -0.39
C ARG A 113 -12.00 13.17 0.16
N TYR A 114 -10.97 13.27 0.99
CA TYR A 114 -10.27 12.11 1.52
C TYR A 114 -10.97 11.53 2.76
N LEU A 115 -11.22 10.21 2.74
CA LEU A 115 -11.61 9.42 3.89
C LEU A 115 -10.40 8.59 4.32
N MET A 116 -9.73 9.03 5.38
CA MET A 116 -8.54 8.36 5.90
C MET A 116 -8.93 7.12 6.67
N THR A 117 -8.26 6.00 6.42
CA THR A 117 -8.48 4.71 7.08
C THR A 117 -7.21 4.18 7.74
N LYS A 118 -7.37 3.25 8.68
CA LYS A 118 -6.25 2.61 9.39
C LYS A 118 -5.62 1.49 8.58
N ASP A 119 -6.45 0.75 7.84
CA ASP A 119 -6.03 -0.41 7.04
C ASP A 119 -6.84 -0.52 5.73
N PHE A 120 -6.44 -1.47 4.90
CA PHE A 120 -7.00 -1.67 3.57
C PHE A 120 -8.41 -2.27 3.62
N ALA A 121 -8.71 -3.11 4.61
CA ALA A 121 -10.02 -3.71 4.76
C ALA A 121 -11.08 -2.64 5.11
N GLU A 122 -10.76 -1.72 6.02
CA GLU A 122 -11.60 -0.57 6.34
C GLU A 122 -11.87 0.28 5.09
N ALA A 123 -10.81 0.60 4.32
CA ALA A 123 -10.94 1.38 3.10
C ALA A 123 -11.86 0.72 2.07
N MET A 124 -11.68 -0.59 1.82
CA MET A 124 -12.52 -1.33 0.89
C MET A 124 -13.96 -1.45 1.37
N GLN A 125 -14.20 -1.56 2.69
CA GLN A 125 -15.54 -1.54 3.27
C GLN A 125 -16.27 -0.22 3.06
N LEU A 126 -15.56 0.92 3.08
CA LEU A 126 -16.18 2.22 2.76
C LEU A 126 -16.70 2.24 1.31
N VAL A 127 -15.96 1.65 0.37
CA VAL A 127 -16.40 1.51 -1.02
C VAL A 127 -17.56 0.53 -1.14
N ALA A 128 -17.45 -0.64 -0.51
CA ALA A 128 -18.49 -1.68 -0.55
C ALA A 128 -19.85 -1.16 0.00
N LYS A 129 -19.81 -0.28 1.01
CA LYS A 129 -20.99 0.37 1.60
C LYS A 129 -21.40 1.68 0.90
N LYS A 130 -20.81 2.01 -0.24
CA LYS A 130 -21.05 3.24 -1.01
C LYS A 130 -20.82 4.55 -0.23
N ARG A 131 -20.03 4.51 0.85
CA ARG A 131 -19.59 5.70 1.62
C ARG A 131 -18.43 6.41 0.95
N ALA A 132 -17.57 5.66 0.26
CA ALA A 132 -16.54 6.16 -0.63
C ALA A 132 -16.86 5.74 -2.07
N ALA A 133 -16.54 6.58 -3.04
CA ALA A 133 -16.69 6.28 -4.46
C ALA A 133 -15.55 5.38 -4.96
N ALA A 134 -14.37 5.47 -4.32
CA ALA A 134 -13.18 4.70 -4.69
C ALA A 134 -12.30 4.43 -3.46
N PHE A 135 -11.49 3.38 -3.57
CA PHE A 135 -10.32 3.15 -2.72
C PHE A 135 -9.07 3.19 -3.60
N VAL A 136 -8.12 4.03 -3.27
CA VAL A 136 -6.88 4.24 -4.04
C VAL A 136 -5.70 3.65 -3.28
N ILE A 137 -5.07 2.63 -3.88
CA ILE A 137 -3.87 1.95 -3.41
C ILE A 137 -3.25 1.13 -4.57
N ASP A 138 -2.25 0.33 -4.28
CA ASP A 138 -1.60 -0.57 -5.23
C ASP A 138 -2.57 -1.61 -5.81
N ASP A 139 -2.50 -1.84 -7.10
CA ASP A 139 -3.40 -2.70 -7.87
C ASP A 139 -3.52 -4.13 -7.32
N VAL A 140 -2.41 -4.73 -6.91
CA VAL A 140 -2.40 -6.08 -6.31
C VAL A 140 -3.11 -6.12 -4.96
N LEU A 141 -3.02 -5.04 -4.17
CA LEU A 141 -3.72 -4.93 -2.89
C LEU A 141 -5.22 -4.73 -3.13
N LEU A 142 -5.60 -3.93 -4.13
CA LEU A 142 -7.00 -3.77 -4.54
C LEU A 142 -7.60 -5.11 -4.97
N ALA A 143 -6.89 -5.86 -5.82
CA ALA A 143 -7.33 -7.19 -6.26
C ALA A 143 -7.54 -8.14 -5.06
N GLY A 144 -6.60 -8.14 -4.11
CA GLY A 144 -6.72 -8.93 -2.89
C GLY A 144 -7.92 -8.53 -2.01
N GLN A 145 -8.16 -7.22 -1.84
CA GLN A 145 -9.31 -6.74 -1.07
C GLN A 145 -10.64 -7.06 -1.75
N ILE A 146 -10.74 -6.89 -3.06
CA ILE A 146 -11.93 -7.22 -3.84
C ILE A 146 -12.23 -8.72 -3.74
N SER A 147 -11.22 -9.59 -3.89
CA SER A 147 -11.41 -11.05 -3.84
C SER A 147 -11.98 -11.57 -2.52
N ASN A 148 -11.81 -10.82 -1.43
CA ASN A 148 -12.36 -11.16 -0.13
C ASN A 148 -13.82 -10.72 0.06
N LEU A 149 -14.41 -10.02 -0.91
CA LEU A 149 -15.80 -9.59 -0.84
C LEU A 149 -16.75 -10.66 -1.40
N PRO A 150 -17.93 -10.85 -0.82
CA PRO A 150 -18.91 -11.82 -1.31
C PRO A 150 -19.44 -11.47 -2.70
N ASN A 151 -19.38 -10.20 -3.09
CA ASN A 151 -19.81 -9.66 -4.38
C ASN A 151 -18.66 -9.05 -5.18
N ALA A 152 -17.50 -9.71 -5.19
CA ALA A 152 -16.29 -9.27 -5.89
C ALA A 152 -16.53 -8.89 -7.36
N GLN A 153 -17.46 -9.60 -8.05
CA GLN A 153 -17.81 -9.36 -9.44
C GLN A 153 -18.43 -7.97 -9.71
N ASP A 154 -18.90 -7.28 -8.68
CA ASP A 154 -19.54 -5.96 -8.80
C ASP A 154 -18.51 -4.81 -8.81
N PHE A 155 -17.25 -5.11 -8.53
CA PHE A 155 -16.16 -4.15 -8.47
C PHE A 155 -15.24 -4.28 -9.68
N LYS A 156 -14.55 -3.19 -10.00
CA LYS A 156 -13.46 -3.14 -10.97
C LYS A 156 -12.29 -2.31 -10.44
N ILE A 157 -11.12 -2.61 -10.98
CA ILE A 157 -9.93 -1.77 -10.84
C ILE A 157 -9.88 -0.88 -12.08
N VAL A 158 -9.69 0.42 -11.87
CA VAL A 158 -9.61 1.40 -12.97
C VAL A 158 -8.32 1.16 -13.77
N ASP A 159 -8.44 1.09 -15.09
CA ASP A 159 -7.30 0.94 -15.99
C ASP A 159 -6.59 2.29 -16.20
N ALA A 160 -5.98 2.77 -15.12
CA ALA A 160 -5.20 4.00 -15.07
C ALA A 160 -4.21 3.89 -13.91
N SER A 161 -3.04 4.50 -14.04
CA SER A 161 -1.99 4.46 -13.03
C SER A 161 -1.58 5.87 -12.61
N LEU A 162 -1.56 6.11 -11.29
CA LEU A 162 -0.97 7.31 -10.70
C LEU A 162 0.56 7.21 -10.64
N SER A 163 1.08 6.00 -10.46
CA SER A 163 2.50 5.73 -10.29
C SER A 163 2.79 4.25 -10.49
N VAL A 164 4.01 3.93 -10.90
CA VAL A 164 4.58 2.57 -10.83
C VAL A 164 5.58 2.56 -9.69
N GLU A 165 5.42 1.66 -8.73
CA GLU A 165 6.18 1.64 -7.50
C GLU A 165 6.83 0.29 -7.23
N PRO A 166 8.14 0.26 -6.87
CA PRO A 166 8.81 -0.98 -6.49
C PRO A 166 8.64 -1.27 -5.00
N TYR A 167 8.37 -2.52 -4.64
CA TYR A 167 8.47 -3.02 -3.27
C TYR A 167 9.88 -3.53 -2.98
N ALA A 168 10.37 -3.24 -1.79
CA ALA A 168 11.61 -3.79 -1.28
C ALA A 168 11.52 -4.08 0.23
N PRO A 169 12.31 -5.04 0.76
CA PRO A 169 12.46 -5.20 2.19
C PRO A 169 13.02 -3.92 2.80
N MET A 170 12.52 -3.55 3.97
CA MET A 170 12.92 -2.35 4.69
C MET A 170 13.54 -2.71 6.04
N PHE A 171 14.61 -2.03 6.43
CA PHE A 171 15.35 -2.24 7.68
C PHE A 171 15.85 -0.90 8.22
N ALA A 172 16.40 -0.91 9.44
CA ALA A 172 16.96 0.30 10.03
C ALA A 172 18.12 0.84 9.17
N LYS A 173 18.21 2.15 9.09
CA LYS A 173 19.34 2.83 8.45
C LYS A 173 20.45 3.00 9.49
N ASP A 174 21.69 2.69 9.11
CA ASP A 174 22.90 2.91 9.93
C ASP A 174 23.16 4.41 10.15
#